data_a4b782494c44a0d1e522af6cca30ebf6
#
_entry.id   a4b782494c44a0d1e522af6cca30ebf6
#
_cell.length_a   1.000
_cell.length_b   1.000
_cell.length_c   1.000
_cell.angle_alpha   90.00
_cell.angle_beta   90.00
_cell.angle_gamma   90.00
#
_symmetry.space_group_name_H-M   'P 1'
#
loop_
_entity.id
_entity.type
_entity.pdbx_description
1 polymer ?
#
loop_
_entity_poly.entity_id
_entity_poly.type
_entity_poly.pdbx_seq_one_letter_code
_entity_poly.pdbx_strand_id
1 'polypeptide(L)'
;CYTLFKIMWMRENQPEIYEKTAYILGSKDYINFRLTGAAGTDYSYASGTGAFDLRRMCYVDAYIRDAGLRRELFLEPGQSHELLGRVTVQAATEIGLCPGTLVARGGVDNACMALGSCGLGDDRVYMSLGSCAWISATTRQPVLDSALHPFVFAHVEKGWYCSAVSILSACTSLS
;
A
#
# COMPACT_ATOMS: atom_id res chain seq x y z
N CYS A 1 2.40 6.17 -10.06
CA CYS A 1 2.61 7.46 -9.40
C CYS A 1 2.48 7.31 -7.89
N TYR A 2 3.51 7.71 -7.13
CA TYR A 2 3.52 7.60 -5.67
C TYR A 2 2.51 8.54 -5.01
N THR A 3 1.96 8.13 -3.88
CA THR A 3 0.95 8.89 -3.11
C THR A 3 1.46 10.28 -2.72
N LEU A 4 2.75 10.42 -2.38
CA LEU A 4 3.39 11.68 -2.02
C LEU A 4 3.10 12.79 -3.03
N PHE A 5 3.31 12.52 -4.32
CA PHE A 5 3.09 13.50 -5.38
C PHE A 5 1.62 13.88 -5.59
N LYS A 6 0.70 12.95 -5.34
CA LYS A 6 -0.74 13.23 -5.39
C LYS A 6 -1.15 14.19 -4.27
N ILE A 7 -0.57 14.03 -3.07
CA ILE A 7 -0.84 14.90 -1.93
C ILE A 7 -0.23 16.29 -2.18
N MET A 8 0.97 16.38 -2.74
CA MET A 8 1.58 17.66 -3.14
C MET A 8 0.67 18.40 -4.12
N TRP A 9 0.17 17.70 -5.14
CA TRP A 9 -0.77 18.28 -6.08
C TRP A 9 -2.04 18.77 -5.39
N MET A 10 -2.62 18.00 -4.46
CA MET A 10 -3.81 18.39 -3.71
C MET A 10 -3.55 19.65 -2.88
N ARG A 11 -2.41 19.73 -2.19
CA ARG A 11 -2.02 20.92 -1.42
C ARG A 11 -1.96 22.17 -2.31
N GLU A 12 -1.42 22.05 -3.51
CA GLU A 12 -1.22 23.18 -4.42
C GLU A 12 -2.51 23.58 -5.14
N ASN A 13 -3.35 22.63 -5.54
CA ASN A 13 -4.51 22.87 -6.39
C ASN A 13 -5.84 22.85 -5.63
N GLN A 14 -5.88 22.29 -4.43
CA GLN A 14 -7.06 22.17 -3.58
C GLN A 14 -6.72 22.45 -2.10
N PRO A 15 -6.14 23.61 -1.79
CA PRO A 15 -5.63 23.91 -0.45
C PRO A 15 -6.71 23.85 0.64
N GLU A 16 -7.94 24.26 0.33
CA GLU A 16 -9.05 24.20 1.30
C GLU A 16 -9.42 22.76 1.69
N ILE A 17 -9.30 21.81 0.76
CA ILE A 17 -9.51 20.39 1.03
C ILE A 17 -8.32 19.84 1.81
N TYR A 18 -7.10 20.18 1.40
CA TYR A 18 -5.89 19.76 2.08
C TYR A 18 -5.87 20.18 3.55
N GLU A 19 -6.20 21.42 3.86
CA GLU A 19 -6.24 21.94 5.24
C GLU A 19 -7.26 21.21 6.12
N LYS A 20 -8.39 20.78 5.56
CA LYS A 20 -9.42 20.01 6.27
C LYS A 20 -9.14 18.51 6.32
N THR A 21 -8.12 18.03 5.62
CA THR A 21 -7.79 16.59 5.58
C THR A 21 -7.20 16.16 6.91
N ALA A 22 -7.79 15.13 7.50
CA ALA A 22 -7.30 14.51 8.74
C ALA A 22 -6.33 13.36 8.46
N TYR A 23 -6.61 12.53 7.45
CA TYR A 23 -5.82 11.33 7.13
C TYR A 23 -5.70 11.13 5.63
N ILE A 24 -4.57 10.55 5.20
CA ILE A 24 -4.38 9.99 3.87
C ILE A 24 -4.56 8.48 3.98
N LEU A 25 -5.55 7.95 3.28
CA LEU A 25 -5.90 6.54 3.28
C LEU A 25 -5.77 5.97 1.87
N GLY A 26 -5.25 4.76 1.76
CA GLY A 26 -5.42 3.95 0.56
C GLY A 26 -6.88 3.50 0.41
N SER A 27 -7.25 3.03 -0.78
CA SER A 27 -8.64 2.56 -1.01
C SER A 27 -9.05 1.45 -0.05
N LYS A 28 -8.17 0.48 0.22
CA LYS A 28 -8.43 -0.57 1.21
C LYS A 28 -8.57 -0.01 2.63
N ASP A 29 -7.72 0.97 2.98
CA ASP A 29 -7.73 1.60 4.32
C ASP A 29 -9.01 2.41 4.53
N TYR A 30 -9.49 3.06 3.48
CA TYR A 30 -10.78 3.76 3.51
C TYR A 30 -11.96 2.79 3.71
N ILE A 31 -11.95 1.64 3.04
CA ILE A 31 -12.96 0.60 3.27
C ILE A 31 -12.90 0.10 4.71
N ASN A 32 -11.71 -0.20 5.22
CA ASN A 32 -11.50 -0.60 6.61
C ASN A 32 -12.02 0.46 7.61
N PHE A 33 -11.74 1.73 7.34
CA PHE A 33 -12.26 2.85 8.14
C PHE A 33 -13.79 2.90 8.11
N ARG A 34 -14.42 2.73 6.94
CA ARG A 34 -15.89 2.71 6.82
C ARG A 34 -16.51 1.52 7.55
N LEU A 35 -15.82 0.38 7.59
CA LEU A 35 -16.30 -0.82 8.30
C LEU A 35 -16.18 -0.68 9.82
N THR A 36 -15.10 -0.08 10.31
CA THR A 36 -14.72 -0.15 11.72
C THR A 36 -14.76 1.18 12.47
N GLY A 37 -14.72 2.30 11.77
CA GLY A 37 -14.48 3.63 12.34
C GLY A 37 -13.02 3.89 12.73
N ALA A 38 -12.13 2.90 12.60
CA ALA A 38 -10.72 3.03 12.94
C ALA A 38 -9.88 3.38 11.70
N ALA A 39 -9.10 4.46 11.77
CA ALA A 39 -8.12 4.81 10.74
C ALA A 39 -6.82 4.03 10.96
N GLY A 40 -6.32 3.38 9.92
CA GLY A 40 -5.08 2.62 9.99
C GLY A 40 -4.62 2.18 8.61
N THR A 41 -3.33 1.87 8.48
CA THR A 41 -2.70 1.38 7.27
C THR A 41 -1.72 0.26 7.58
N ASP A 42 -1.12 -0.33 6.55
CA ASP A 42 -0.14 -1.39 6.71
C ASP A 42 1.18 -1.07 6.00
N TYR A 43 2.22 -1.85 6.29
CA TYR A 43 3.55 -1.66 5.73
C TYR A 43 3.58 -1.79 4.20
N SER A 44 2.77 -2.66 3.61
CA SER A 44 2.76 -2.81 2.16
C SER A 44 2.24 -1.56 1.45
N TYR A 45 1.21 -0.89 1.99
CA TYR A 45 0.75 0.40 1.48
C TYR A 45 1.75 1.52 1.77
N ALA A 46 2.24 1.63 3.02
CA ALA A 46 3.17 2.68 3.41
C ALA A 46 4.42 2.70 2.54
N SER A 47 4.96 1.52 2.20
CA SER A 47 6.14 1.38 1.34
C SER A 47 5.95 1.91 -0.08
N GLY A 48 4.72 1.96 -0.58
CA GLY A 48 4.37 2.51 -1.89
C GLY A 48 4.07 4.01 -1.90
N THR A 49 4.20 4.70 -0.78
CA THR A 49 3.84 6.14 -0.69
C THR A 49 4.85 7.08 -1.34
N GLY A 50 6.11 6.68 -1.45
CA GLY A 50 7.23 7.53 -1.91
C GLY A 50 7.97 8.27 -0.80
N ALA A 51 7.57 8.05 0.46
CA ALA A 51 8.20 8.67 1.64
C ALA A 51 8.56 7.65 2.73
N PHE A 52 8.78 6.39 2.35
CA PHE A 52 9.01 5.30 3.28
C PHE A 52 10.38 4.65 3.08
N ASP A 53 11.10 4.42 4.17
CA ASP A 53 12.38 3.69 4.17
C ASP A 53 12.11 2.20 4.40
N LEU A 54 12.32 1.39 3.35
CA LEU A 54 12.13 -0.06 3.38
C LEU A 54 13.11 -0.80 4.29
N ARG A 55 14.30 -0.24 4.55
CA ARG A 55 15.28 -0.88 5.44
C ARG A 55 14.95 -0.61 6.89
N ARG A 56 14.54 0.61 7.21
CA ARG A 56 14.17 1.04 8.57
C ARG A 56 12.71 0.76 8.89
N MET A 57 11.90 0.43 7.88
CA MET A 57 10.46 0.18 7.99
C MET A 57 9.71 1.33 8.66
N CYS A 58 10.02 2.57 8.26
CA CYS A 58 9.40 3.78 8.79
C CYS A 58 9.32 4.88 7.73
N TYR A 59 8.44 5.83 7.94
CA TYR A 59 8.42 7.04 7.13
C TYR A 59 9.68 7.86 7.33
N VAL A 60 10.13 8.53 6.27
CA VAL A 60 11.24 9.48 6.27
C VAL A 60 10.66 10.88 6.44
N ASP A 61 10.62 11.37 7.67
CA ASP A 61 10.00 12.66 8.00
C ASP A 61 10.62 13.83 7.22
N ALA A 62 11.92 13.72 6.89
CA ALA A 62 12.60 14.72 6.05
C ALA A 62 11.94 14.81 4.66
N TYR A 63 11.61 13.68 4.02
CA TYR A 63 10.98 13.69 2.69
C TYR A 63 9.58 14.30 2.72
N ILE A 64 8.80 14.00 3.77
CA ILE A 64 7.46 14.55 3.95
C ILE A 64 7.55 16.07 4.18
N ARG A 65 8.45 16.50 5.05
CA ARG A 65 8.69 17.92 5.34
C ARG A 65 9.18 18.70 4.11
N ASP A 66 10.16 18.14 3.38
CA ASP A 66 10.76 18.80 2.21
C ASP A 66 9.75 18.88 1.05
N ALA A 67 8.79 17.94 1.00
CA ALA A 67 7.61 18.03 0.12
C ALA A 67 6.57 19.08 0.60
N GLY A 68 6.80 19.71 1.75
CA GLY A 68 5.90 20.69 2.36
C GLY A 68 4.59 20.10 2.88
N LEU A 69 4.61 18.82 3.26
CA LEU A 69 3.42 18.09 3.71
C LEU A 69 3.40 17.93 5.24
N ARG A 70 2.21 17.83 5.79
CA ARG A 70 1.99 17.58 7.22
C ARG A 70 2.24 16.10 7.53
N ARG A 71 3.13 15.80 8.47
CA ARG A 71 3.49 14.41 8.86
C ARG A 71 2.31 13.63 9.41
N GLU A 72 1.45 14.31 10.15
CA GLU A 72 0.27 13.72 10.80
C GLU A 72 -0.79 13.16 9.83
N LEU A 73 -0.72 13.51 8.55
CA LEU A 73 -1.58 12.92 7.53
C LEU A 73 -1.23 11.46 7.23
N PHE A 74 0.01 11.05 7.53
CA PHE A 74 0.52 9.70 7.27
C PHE A 74 0.39 8.86 8.53
N LEU A 75 -0.53 7.90 8.51
CA LEU A 75 -0.77 6.99 9.62
C LEU A 75 0.39 6.02 9.81
N GLU A 76 0.74 5.73 11.07
CA GLU A 76 1.75 4.71 11.37
C GLU A 76 1.28 3.32 10.89
N PRO A 77 2.09 2.63 10.08
CA PRO A 77 1.72 1.34 9.55
C PRO A 77 1.87 0.22 10.59
N GLY A 78 0.98 -0.76 10.51
CA GLY A 78 1.09 -2.03 11.25
C GLY A 78 1.28 -3.22 10.31
N GLN A 79 1.33 -4.43 10.85
CA GLN A 79 1.38 -5.64 10.04
C GLN A 79 0.03 -5.87 9.35
N SER A 80 0.05 -6.37 8.12
CA SER A 80 -1.18 -6.56 7.32
C SER A 80 -2.20 -7.49 8.00
N HIS A 81 -1.75 -8.47 8.78
CA HIS A 81 -2.60 -9.41 9.50
C HIS A 81 -3.08 -8.90 10.87
N GLU A 82 -2.56 -7.77 11.35
CA GLU A 82 -3.00 -7.21 12.64
C GLU A 82 -4.46 -6.76 12.60
N LEU A 83 -5.14 -6.99 13.71
CA LEU A 83 -6.51 -6.52 13.89
C LEU A 83 -6.54 -4.99 13.89
N LEU A 84 -7.29 -4.41 12.96
CA LEU A 84 -7.58 -2.98 12.95
C LEU A 84 -8.80 -2.63 13.80
N GLY A 85 -9.85 -3.47 13.72
CA GLY A 85 -11.10 -3.22 14.42
C GLY A 85 -12.13 -4.29 14.16
N ARG A 86 -13.38 -3.94 14.46
CA ARG A 86 -14.54 -4.80 14.23
C ARG A 86 -15.60 -4.05 13.44
N VAL A 87 -16.33 -4.77 12.59
CA VAL A 87 -17.45 -4.22 11.83
C VAL A 87 -18.47 -3.62 12.79
N THR A 88 -18.77 -2.34 12.61
CA THR A 88 -19.79 -1.63 13.41
C THR A 88 -21.19 -2.11 13.08
N VAL A 89 -22.15 -1.89 13.97
CA VAL A 89 -23.57 -2.20 13.72
C VAL A 89 -24.09 -1.45 12.49
N GLN A 90 -23.68 -0.17 12.34
CA GLN A 90 -24.09 0.64 11.20
C GLN A 90 -23.57 0.04 9.89
N ALA A 91 -22.28 -0.23 9.76
CA ALA A 91 -21.69 -0.80 8.55
C ALA A 91 -22.30 -2.18 8.25
N ALA A 92 -22.50 -3.01 9.27
CA ALA A 92 -23.12 -4.33 9.12
C ALA A 92 -24.51 -4.23 8.50
N THR A 93 -25.32 -3.28 8.96
CA THR A 93 -26.68 -3.05 8.44
C THR A 93 -26.66 -2.56 6.99
N GLU A 94 -25.71 -1.65 6.65
CA GLU A 94 -25.62 -1.07 5.30
C GLU A 94 -25.21 -2.09 4.23
N ILE A 95 -24.35 -3.07 4.56
CA ILE A 95 -23.74 -3.98 3.58
C ILE A 95 -24.02 -5.47 3.82
N GLY A 96 -24.82 -5.82 4.83
CA GLY A 96 -25.22 -7.20 5.09
C GLY A 96 -24.17 -8.08 5.76
N LEU A 97 -23.20 -7.48 6.49
CA LEU A 97 -22.24 -8.23 7.30
C LEU A 97 -22.74 -8.48 8.72
N CYS A 98 -22.08 -9.42 9.43
CA CYS A 98 -22.33 -9.62 10.85
C CYS A 98 -21.62 -8.53 11.67
N PRO A 99 -22.32 -7.84 12.59
CA PRO A 99 -21.68 -6.91 13.53
C PRO A 99 -20.60 -7.63 14.35
N GLY A 100 -19.49 -6.94 14.62
CA GLY A 100 -18.39 -7.51 15.40
C GLY A 100 -17.42 -8.39 14.61
N THR A 101 -17.65 -8.65 13.32
CA THR A 101 -16.69 -9.34 12.44
C THR A 101 -15.32 -8.65 12.50
N LEU A 102 -14.26 -9.43 12.66
CA LEU A 102 -12.89 -8.93 12.75
C LEU A 102 -12.43 -8.36 11.40
N VAL A 103 -11.79 -7.21 11.44
CA VAL A 103 -11.21 -6.55 10.26
C VAL A 103 -9.71 -6.39 10.48
N ALA A 104 -8.92 -7.09 9.67
CA ALA A 104 -7.46 -6.90 9.63
C ALA A 104 -7.09 -5.63 8.84
N ARG A 105 -5.87 -5.13 9.01
CA ARG A 105 -5.35 -3.98 8.22
C ARG A 105 -5.34 -4.29 6.73
N GLY A 106 -5.08 -5.56 6.36
CA GLY A 106 -4.98 -5.99 4.97
C GLY A 106 -3.71 -5.51 4.29
N GLY A 107 -3.49 -5.95 3.05
CA GLY A 107 -2.34 -5.58 2.25
C GLY A 107 -2.72 -4.99 0.90
N VAL A 108 -1.76 -4.37 0.21
CA VAL A 108 -1.95 -3.93 -1.17
C VAL A 108 -2.06 -5.13 -2.11
N ASP A 109 -2.72 -4.94 -3.25
CA ASP A 109 -2.98 -5.96 -4.26
C ASP A 109 -1.73 -6.76 -4.64
N ASN A 110 -0.63 -6.08 -4.92
CA ASN A 110 0.63 -6.68 -5.33
C ASN A 110 1.21 -7.65 -4.30
N ALA A 111 1.22 -7.25 -3.03
CA ALA A 111 1.72 -8.07 -1.95
C ALA A 111 0.78 -9.25 -1.64
N CYS A 112 -0.54 -9.03 -1.76
CA CYS A 112 -1.53 -10.09 -1.64
C CYS A 112 -1.45 -11.07 -2.82
N MET A 113 -1.23 -10.59 -4.05
CA MET A 113 -1.03 -11.44 -5.22
C MET A 113 0.24 -12.28 -5.10
N ALA A 114 1.34 -11.70 -4.62
CA ALA A 114 2.57 -12.45 -4.37
C ALA A 114 2.34 -13.60 -3.38
N LEU A 115 1.68 -13.33 -2.27
CA LEU A 115 1.33 -14.37 -1.30
C LEU A 115 0.42 -15.44 -1.89
N GLY A 116 -0.63 -15.03 -2.61
CA GLY A 116 -1.66 -15.94 -3.13
C GLY A 116 -1.18 -16.79 -4.30
N SER A 117 -0.26 -16.30 -5.14
CA SER A 117 0.20 -17.00 -6.34
C SER A 117 1.37 -17.93 -6.08
N CYS A 118 2.35 -17.57 -5.28
CA CYS A 118 3.56 -18.34 -5.08
C CYS A 118 3.96 -18.51 -3.61
N GLY A 119 3.25 -17.90 -2.67
CA GLY A 119 3.59 -17.97 -1.26
C GLY A 119 4.92 -17.28 -0.94
N LEU A 120 5.60 -17.77 0.10
CA LEU A 120 6.89 -17.23 0.56
C LEU A 120 8.04 -18.12 0.09
N GLY A 121 9.12 -17.51 -0.40
CA GLY A 121 10.35 -18.18 -0.82
C GLY A 121 11.22 -17.26 -1.67
N ASP A 122 12.53 -17.29 -1.44
CA ASP A 122 13.50 -16.41 -2.12
C ASP A 122 13.62 -16.67 -3.63
N ASP A 123 13.15 -17.81 -4.10
CA ASP A 123 13.14 -18.25 -5.50
C ASP A 123 11.76 -18.10 -6.16
N ARG A 124 10.82 -17.49 -5.46
CA ARG A 124 9.44 -17.38 -5.94
C ARG A 124 9.25 -16.13 -6.79
N VAL A 125 8.73 -16.37 -7.98
CA VAL A 125 8.42 -15.33 -8.96
C VAL A 125 7.00 -15.56 -9.47
N TYR A 126 6.21 -14.50 -9.57
CA TYR A 126 4.94 -14.55 -10.28
C TYR A 126 4.89 -13.51 -11.40
N MET A 127 4.08 -13.80 -12.41
CA MET A 127 3.82 -12.92 -13.52
C MET A 127 2.32 -12.62 -13.59
N SER A 128 1.98 -11.35 -13.74
CA SER A 128 0.64 -10.89 -14.05
C SER A 128 0.60 -10.43 -15.50
N LEU A 129 -0.29 -11.01 -16.30
CA LEU A 129 -0.47 -10.68 -17.72
C LEU A 129 -1.86 -10.09 -17.92
N GLY A 130 -1.89 -8.82 -18.31
CA GLY A 130 -3.08 -8.08 -18.68
C GLY A 130 -2.75 -7.08 -19.78
N SER A 131 -3.47 -5.99 -19.90
CA SER A 131 -3.08 -4.86 -20.75
C SER A 131 -1.68 -4.35 -20.43
N CYS A 132 -1.34 -4.32 -19.13
CA CYS A 132 0.03 -4.23 -18.62
C CYS A 132 0.49 -5.62 -18.17
N ALA A 133 1.80 -5.86 -18.18
CA ALA A 133 2.38 -7.02 -17.52
C ALA A 133 3.37 -6.60 -16.46
N TRP A 134 3.50 -7.40 -15.45
CA TRP A 134 4.58 -7.25 -14.49
C TRP A 134 5.05 -8.60 -13.96
N ILE A 135 6.33 -8.63 -13.60
CA ILE A 135 6.98 -9.77 -12.99
C ILE A 135 7.44 -9.32 -11.61
N SER A 136 7.10 -10.05 -10.58
CA SER A 136 7.48 -9.76 -9.20
C SER A 136 8.17 -10.97 -8.57
N ALA A 137 9.30 -10.70 -7.93
CA ALA A 137 10.01 -11.66 -7.09
C ALA A 137 9.75 -11.35 -5.61
N THR A 138 9.53 -12.40 -4.82
CA THR A 138 9.47 -12.31 -3.35
C THR A 138 10.84 -12.61 -2.79
N THR A 139 11.41 -11.69 -2.00
CA THR A 139 12.80 -11.77 -1.51
C THR A 139 12.92 -11.36 -0.05
N ARG A 140 13.99 -11.84 0.63
CA ARG A 140 14.34 -11.45 2.01
C ARG A 140 15.02 -10.08 2.11
N GLN A 141 15.54 -9.59 1.00
CA GLN A 141 16.18 -8.28 0.90
C GLN A 141 15.55 -7.48 -0.23
N PRO A 142 15.33 -6.18 -0.08
CA PRO A 142 14.83 -5.35 -1.16
C PRO A 142 15.85 -5.33 -2.32
N VAL A 143 15.41 -5.62 -3.53
CA VAL A 143 16.26 -5.55 -4.73
C VAL A 143 16.34 -4.09 -5.17
N LEU A 144 17.42 -3.42 -4.77
CA LEU A 144 17.68 -2.01 -5.11
C LEU A 144 18.74 -1.96 -6.22
N ASP A 145 18.28 -2.14 -7.46
CA ASP A 145 19.12 -2.09 -8.64
C ASP A 145 19.00 -0.72 -9.34
N SER A 146 20.13 -0.02 -9.48
CA SER A 146 20.15 1.33 -10.06
C SER A 146 20.04 1.35 -11.60
N ALA A 147 20.18 0.22 -12.27
CA ALA A 147 20.02 0.12 -13.72
C ALA A 147 18.58 -0.26 -14.10
N LEU A 148 17.97 -1.19 -13.36
CA LEU A 148 16.62 -1.67 -13.62
C LEU A 148 15.52 -0.85 -12.95
N HIS A 149 15.86 -0.12 -11.88
CA HIS A 149 14.90 0.66 -11.08
C HIS A 149 13.60 -0.09 -10.75
N PRO A 150 13.66 -1.31 -10.17
CA PRO A 150 12.46 -2.07 -9.87
C PRO A 150 11.59 -1.33 -8.87
N PHE A 151 10.28 -1.54 -8.94
CA PHE A 151 9.38 -1.17 -7.85
C PHE A 151 9.60 -2.14 -6.70
N VAL A 152 9.84 -1.62 -5.50
CA VAL A 152 10.06 -2.45 -4.32
C VAL A 152 9.07 -2.05 -3.23
N PHE A 153 8.35 -3.04 -2.70
CA PHE A 153 7.34 -2.87 -1.66
C PHE A 153 7.61 -3.85 -0.51
N ALA A 154 7.18 -3.47 0.69
CA ALA A 154 7.09 -4.42 1.77
C ALA A 154 6.00 -5.47 1.44
N HIS A 155 6.30 -6.73 1.72
CA HIS A 155 5.33 -7.81 1.61
C HIS A 155 4.31 -7.75 2.77
N VAL A 156 3.16 -8.41 2.63
CA VAL A 156 2.19 -8.56 3.73
C VAL A 156 2.74 -9.37 4.90
N GLU A 157 3.75 -10.17 4.67
CA GLU A 157 4.46 -10.93 5.69
C GLU A 157 5.77 -10.25 6.05
N LYS A 158 6.01 -10.09 7.36
CA LYS A 158 7.17 -9.40 7.90
C LYS A 158 8.50 -10.01 7.46
N GLY A 159 9.44 -9.16 7.05
CA GLY A 159 10.79 -9.57 6.64
C GLY A 159 10.86 -10.09 5.20
N TRP A 160 9.79 -9.88 4.41
CA TRP A 160 9.76 -10.16 3.00
C TRP A 160 9.47 -8.90 2.19
N TYR A 161 9.89 -8.89 0.94
CA TYR A 161 9.74 -7.78 0.00
C TYR A 161 9.23 -8.31 -1.34
N CYS A 162 8.44 -7.49 -2.03
CA CYS A 162 8.04 -7.70 -3.42
C CYS A 162 8.85 -6.75 -4.29
N SER A 163 9.69 -7.28 -5.17
CA SER A 163 10.48 -6.51 -6.14
C SER A 163 9.96 -6.79 -7.54
N ALA A 164 9.45 -5.77 -8.22
CA ALA A 164 8.73 -5.92 -9.46
C ALA A 164 9.26 -5.03 -10.58
N VAL A 165 9.22 -5.52 -11.79
CA VAL A 165 9.38 -4.75 -13.03
C VAL A 165 8.10 -4.84 -13.84
N SER A 166 7.74 -3.78 -14.56
CA SER A 166 6.49 -3.72 -15.31
C SER A 166 6.68 -3.24 -16.74
N ILE A 167 5.80 -3.70 -17.61
CA ILE A 167 5.66 -3.25 -19.00
C ILE A 167 4.23 -2.72 -19.14
N LEU A 168 4.09 -1.45 -19.52
CA LEU A 168 2.80 -0.77 -19.58
C LEU A 168 1.93 -1.19 -20.79
N SER A 169 2.49 -1.87 -21.77
CA SER A 169 1.81 -2.33 -22.97
C SER A 169 2.18 -3.77 -23.31
N ALA A 170 1.68 -4.72 -22.53
CA ALA A 170 2.04 -6.13 -22.68
C ALA A 170 1.15 -6.86 -23.72
N CYS A 171 -0.06 -7.23 -23.36
CA CYS A 171 -0.93 -7.99 -24.28
C CYS A 171 -1.38 -7.17 -25.49
N THR A 172 -1.41 -5.84 -25.40
CA THR A 172 -1.65 -4.96 -26.55
C THR A 172 -0.49 -4.94 -27.55
N SER A 173 0.71 -5.40 -27.17
CA SER A 173 1.85 -5.55 -28.07
C SER A 173 1.88 -6.91 -28.78
N LEU A 174 0.97 -7.83 -28.43
CA LEU A 174 0.84 -9.17 -29.02
C LEU A 174 -0.30 -9.25 -30.04
N SER A 175 -1.06 -8.17 -30.20
CA SER A 175 -2.15 -8.03 -31.18
C SER A 175 -1.64 -7.28 -32.48
#